data_f938c34ec251566b03496877ad3ce3ac
#
_entry.id   f938c34ec251566b03496877ad3ce3ac
#
_cell.length_a   1.000
_cell.length_b   1.000
_cell.length_c   1.000
_cell.angle_alpha   90.00
_cell.angle_beta   90.00
_cell.angle_gamma   90.00
#
_symmetry.space_group_name_H-M   'P 1'
#
loop_
_entity.id
_entity.type
_entity.pdbx_description
1 polymer ?
#
loop_
_entity_poly.entity_id
_entity_poly.type
_entity_poly.pdbx_seq_one_letter_code
_entity_poly.pdbx_strand_id
1 'polypeptide(L)'
;MGRRGDINVLIIGTDKIASYKIGIEQPLRHLEKAGVCRFDVISDEDVPLSKLAAADIVIFFRTVDPEAYKCLEMAREMGKKTVYVIDDHFLALSPASDLGKYYQDSTKRTTYVKFLKNVHIVKVASGFFANHLKTHFNPSKVVYFPGSVDFSIFSGLEKKKENADKIVIGYEGGKKQVAFEPVSKALLRVIRKYGDKIRIEFFGNAPEELKGKPQVFFDQRNEEYKSFLKRLYQSKWDIGLAPLERSLMHDCKSNNKFREYAACRIPGIYSSSPPYRDWVKNKETGLLVSGTVDGWYSAMVELIEQPELRQKIAKNAERKARENFAVDVCAERWRTQIFMS
;
A
#
# COMPACT_ATOMS: atom_id res chain seq x y z
N MET A 1 8.26 -29.48 -26.95
CA MET A 1 7.66 -28.81 -25.80
C MET A 1 6.44 -28.05 -26.29
N GLY A 2 5.22 -28.56 -26.07
CA GLY A 2 3.98 -27.89 -26.48
C GLY A 2 3.87 -26.53 -25.77
N ARG A 3 3.48 -25.49 -26.50
CA ARG A 3 3.09 -24.22 -25.94
C ARG A 3 1.97 -24.52 -24.91
N ARG A 4 2.24 -24.39 -23.60
CA ARG A 4 1.17 -24.28 -22.60
C ARG A 4 0.35 -23.07 -23.03
N GLY A 5 -0.94 -23.27 -23.27
CA GLY A 5 -1.85 -22.16 -23.54
C GLY A 5 -1.79 -21.12 -22.41
N ASP A 6 -2.15 -19.86 -22.71
CA ASP A 6 -2.23 -18.79 -21.74
C ASP A 6 -3.11 -19.21 -20.57
N ILE A 7 -2.67 -18.95 -19.34
CA ILE A 7 -3.46 -19.22 -18.12
C ILE A 7 -4.65 -18.23 -18.08
N ASN A 8 -5.87 -18.73 -17.99
CA ASN A 8 -7.07 -17.91 -17.85
C ASN A 8 -7.34 -17.59 -16.38
N VAL A 9 -7.30 -16.32 -16.04
CA VAL A 9 -7.51 -15.83 -14.68
C VAL A 9 -8.83 -15.07 -14.60
N LEU A 10 -9.73 -15.49 -13.70
CA LEU A 10 -10.94 -14.75 -13.39
C LEU A 10 -10.77 -14.03 -12.06
N ILE A 11 -11.02 -12.73 -12.03
CA ILE A 11 -10.96 -11.91 -10.82
C ILE A 11 -12.39 -11.51 -10.46
N ILE A 12 -12.80 -11.85 -9.24
CA ILE A 12 -14.12 -11.55 -8.69
C ILE A 12 -13.94 -10.51 -7.59
N GLY A 13 -14.54 -9.32 -7.76
CA GLY A 13 -14.45 -8.20 -6.83
C GLY A 13 -14.39 -6.84 -7.52
N THR A 14 -13.96 -5.81 -6.81
CA THR A 14 -13.92 -4.43 -7.35
C THR A 14 -12.56 -4.09 -7.98
N ASP A 15 -12.59 -3.44 -9.13
CA ASP A 15 -11.42 -2.90 -9.83
C ASP A 15 -11.19 -1.39 -9.60
N LYS A 16 -12.11 -0.74 -8.87
CA LYS A 16 -12.16 0.73 -8.73
C LYS A 16 -11.16 1.33 -7.74
N ILE A 17 -10.39 0.53 -7.02
CA ILE A 17 -9.51 1.00 -5.95
C ILE A 17 -8.03 0.85 -6.28
N ALA A 18 -7.20 1.73 -5.70
CA ALA A 18 -5.77 1.76 -5.95
C ALA A 18 -5.08 0.43 -5.59
N SER A 19 -5.49 -0.25 -4.52
CA SER A 19 -4.89 -1.52 -4.11
C SER A 19 -5.14 -2.66 -5.12
N TYR A 20 -6.26 -2.65 -5.85
CA TYR A 20 -6.45 -3.54 -6.99
C TYR A 20 -5.43 -3.23 -8.09
N LYS A 21 -5.34 -1.96 -8.51
CA LYS A 21 -4.46 -1.53 -9.59
C LYS A 21 -3.00 -1.92 -9.33
N ILE A 22 -2.48 -1.63 -8.15
CA ILE A 22 -1.08 -1.89 -7.79
C ILE A 22 -0.81 -3.34 -7.33
N GLY A 23 -1.79 -3.99 -6.75
CA GLY A 23 -1.64 -5.33 -6.17
C GLY A 23 -1.91 -6.46 -7.14
N ILE A 24 -2.75 -6.23 -8.16
CA ILE A 24 -3.22 -7.24 -9.09
C ILE A 24 -3.06 -6.77 -10.55
N GLU A 25 -3.72 -5.68 -10.94
CA GLU A 25 -3.83 -5.30 -12.35
C GLU A 25 -2.46 -5.06 -13.02
N GLN A 26 -1.62 -4.19 -12.44
CA GLN A 26 -0.32 -3.88 -13.04
C GLN A 26 0.56 -5.11 -13.24
N PRO A 27 0.75 -5.99 -12.24
CA PRO A 27 1.50 -7.23 -12.41
C PRO A 27 0.87 -8.18 -13.44
N LEU A 28 -0.45 -8.36 -13.44
CA LEU A 28 -1.11 -9.26 -14.38
C LEU A 28 -1.10 -8.71 -15.80
N ARG A 29 -1.28 -7.41 -16.01
CA ARG A 29 -1.09 -6.77 -17.33
C ARG A 29 0.32 -6.97 -17.88
N HIS A 30 1.33 -6.97 -17.03
CA HIS A 30 2.70 -7.28 -17.42
C HIS A 30 2.82 -8.74 -17.90
N LEU A 31 2.25 -9.68 -17.15
CA LEU A 31 2.23 -11.11 -17.53
C LEU A 31 1.40 -11.36 -18.79
N GLU A 32 0.29 -10.67 -18.97
CA GLU A 32 -0.56 -10.75 -20.16
C GLU A 32 0.20 -10.29 -21.42
N LYS A 33 0.91 -9.17 -21.35
CA LYS A 33 1.78 -8.70 -22.44
C LYS A 33 2.92 -9.68 -22.77
N ALA A 34 3.35 -10.45 -21.78
CA ALA A 34 4.36 -11.48 -21.94
C ALA A 34 3.78 -12.84 -22.42
N GLY A 35 2.46 -12.93 -22.66
CA GLY A 35 1.80 -14.17 -23.12
C GLY A 35 1.74 -15.26 -22.05
N VAL A 36 1.77 -14.90 -20.76
CA VAL A 36 1.74 -15.86 -19.65
C VAL A 36 0.30 -16.14 -19.20
N CYS A 37 -0.55 -15.12 -19.20
CA CYS A 37 -1.96 -15.24 -18.80
C CYS A 37 -2.85 -14.28 -19.59
N ARG A 38 -4.16 -14.53 -19.52
CA ARG A 38 -5.23 -13.56 -19.81
C ARG A 38 -6.06 -13.41 -18.54
N PHE A 39 -6.67 -12.24 -18.34
CA PHE A 39 -7.51 -12.07 -17.18
C PHE A 39 -8.74 -11.19 -17.43
N ASP A 40 -9.83 -11.57 -16.81
CA ASP A 40 -11.08 -10.83 -16.77
C ASP A 40 -11.38 -10.40 -15.32
N VAL A 41 -12.07 -9.27 -15.16
CA VAL A 41 -12.55 -8.76 -13.87
C VAL A 41 -14.06 -8.64 -13.93
N ILE A 42 -14.73 -9.17 -12.92
CA ILE A 42 -16.18 -9.08 -12.79
C ILE A 42 -16.59 -8.72 -11.35
N SER A 43 -17.76 -8.12 -11.20
CA SER A 43 -18.36 -7.88 -9.89
C SER A 43 -18.65 -9.19 -9.18
N ASP A 44 -18.67 -9.16 -7.86
CA ASP A 44 -19.08 -10.27 -7.01
C ASP A 44 -20.61 -10.48 -6.91
N GLU A 45 -21.40 -9.58 -7.50
CA GLU A 45 -22.87 -9.65 -7.48
C GLU A 45 -23.46 -10.61 -8.51
N ASP A 46 -22.81 -10.78 -9.67
CA ASP A 46 -23.30 -11.65 -10.75
C ASP A 46 -22.12 -12.30 -11.50
N VAL A 47 -21.79 -13.51 -11.12
CA VAL A 47 -20.69 -14.28 -11.68
C VAL A 47 -21.20 -15.33 -12.66
N PRO A 48 -21.05 -15.14 -13.99
CA PRO A 48 -21.50 -16.11 -14.96
C PRO A 48 -20.77 -17.45 -14.82
N LEU A 49 -21.51 -18.55 -14.75
CA LEU A 49 -20.93 -19.89 -14.60
C LEU A 49 -19.96 -20.25 -15.75
N SER A 50 -20.24 -19.75 -16.96
CA SER A 50 -19.36 -19.94 -18.13
C SER A 50 -17.99 -19.30 -17.94
N LYS A 51 -17.89 -18.14 -17.28
CA LYS A 51 -16.62 -17.50 -16.96
C LYS A 51 -15.85 -18.29 -15.90
N LEU A 52 -16.56 -18.78 -14.87
CA LEU A 52 -15.98 -19.63 -13.84
C LEU A 52 -15.42 -20.92 -14.43
N ALA A 53 -16.19 -21.59 -15.30
CA ALA A 53 -15.78 -22.83 -15.96
C ALA A 53 -14.55 -22.64 -16.86
N ALA A 54 -14.46 -21.50 -17.57
CA ALA A 54 -13.36 -21.19 -18.48
C ALA A 54 -12.05 -20.80 -17.75
N ALA A 55 -12.10 -20.43 -16.48
CA ALA A 55 -10.92 -20.01 -15.72
C ALA A 55 -10.07 -21.20 -15.28
N ASP A 56 -8.75 -21.02 -15.25
CA ASP A 56 -7.78 -21.93 -14.59
C ASP A 56 -7.55 -21.51 -13.14
N ILE A 57 -7.53 -20.19 -12.91
CA ILE A 57 -7.33 -19.57 -11.60
C ILE A 57 -8.46 -18.58 -11.33
N VAL A 58 -9.08 -18.68 -10.15
CA VAL A 58 -10.09 -17.73 -9.69
C VAL A 58 -9.54 -16.93 -8.50
N ILE A 59 -9.48 -15.62 -8.65
CA ILE A 59 -9.01 -14.67 -7.63
C ILE A 59 -10.21 -13.95 -7.04
N PHE A 60 -10.43 -14.08 -5.75
CA PHE A 60 -11.41 -13.32 -4.99
C PHE A 60 -10.70 -12.14 -4.33
N PHE A 61 -11.10 -10.92 -4.68
CA PHE A 61 -10.45 -9.72 -4.17
C PHE A 61 -11.35 -8.95 -3.21
N ARG A 62 -11.00 -8.97 -1.93
CA ARG A 62 -11.66 -8.27 -0.82
C ARG A 62 -13.13 -8.65 -0.59
N THR A 63 -13.73 -9.45 -1.44
CA THR A 63 -15.14 -9.82 -1.29
C THR A 63 -15.40 -10.59 -0.01
N VAL A 64 -16.53 -10.33 0.60
CA VAL A 64 -17.09 -11.07 1.74
C VAL A 64 -18.55 -11.41 1.49
N ASP A 65 -18.96 -11.36 0.22
CA ASP A 65 -20.30 -11.66 -0.20
C ASP A 65 -20.56 -13.19 -0.15
N PRO A 66 -21.68 -13.66 0.44
CA PRO A 66 -22.04 -15.07 0.45
C PRO A 66 -22.20 -15.69 -0.95
N GLU A 67 -22.69 -14.93 -1.94
CA GLU A 67 -22.82 -15.45 -3.32
C GLU A 67 -21.43 -15.63 -3.96
N ALA A 68 -20.51 -14.69 -3.74
CA ALA A 68 -19.12 -14.89 -4.16
C ALA A 68 -18.47 -16.10 -3.46
N TYR A 69 -18.87 -16.41 -2.23
CA TYR A 69 -18.40 -17.62 -1.55
C TYR A 69 -18.96 -18.90 -2.19
N LYS A 70 -20.21 -18.90 -2.66
CA LYS A 70 -20.75 -20.03 -3.46
C LYS A 70 -19.93 -20.24 -4.75
N CYS A 71 -19.50 -19.14 -5.40
CA CYS A 71 -18.60 -19.25 -6.54
C CYS A 71 -17.24 -19.87 -6.19
N LEU A 72 -16.72 -19.65 -4.97
CA LEU A 72 -15.54 -20.34 -4.48
C LEU A 72 -15.78 -21.86 -4.36
N GLU A 73 -16.90 -22.26 -3.80
CA GLU A 73 -17.26 -23.69 -3.65
C GLU A 73 -17.35 -24.35 -5.03
N MET A 74 -18.09 -23.76 -5.98
CA MET A 74 -18.17 -24.25 -7.36
C MET A 74 -16.81 -24.30 -8.05
N ALA A 75 -15.98 -23.26 -7.90
CA ALA A 75 -14.63 -23.24 -8.49
C ALA A 75 -13.77 -24.39 -7.97
N ARG A 76 -13.88 -24.73 -6.70
CA ARG A 76 -13.17 -25.86 -6.10
C ARG A 76 -13.68 -27.21 -6.60
N GLU A 77 -14.99 -27.39 -6.72
CA GLU A 77 -15.61 -28.59 -7.29
C GLU A 77 -15.17 -28.80 -8.76
N MET A 78 -15.00 -27.70 -9.52
CA MET A 78 -14.44 -27.73 -10.89
C MET A 78 -12.91 -27.93 -10.91
N GLY A 79 -12.23 -28.11 -9.79
CA GLY A 79 -10.78 -28.28 -9.71
C GLY A 79 -9.97 -27.01 -10.02
N LYS A 80 -10.59 -25.82 -9.97
CA LYS A 80 -9.90 -24.55 -10.23
C LYS A 80 -8.99 -24.15 -9.07
N LYS A 81 -7.84 -23.55 -9.37
CA LYS A 81 -7.01 -22.93 -8.35
C LYS A 81 -7.70 -21.67 -7.83
N THR A 82 -7.87 -21.53 -6.53
CA THR A 82 -8.56 -20.40 -5.89
C THR A 82 -7.62 -19.59 -5.02
N VAL A 83 -7.70 -18.27 -5.14
CA VAL A 83 -6.85 -17.31 -4.43
C VAL A 83 -7.71 -16.24 -3.78
N TYR A 84 -7.48 -15.95 -2.50
CA TYR A 84 -8.11 -14.83 -1.81
C TYR A 84 -7.09 -13.73 -1.59
N VAL A 85 -7.32 -12.56 -2.17
CA VAL A 85 -6.42 -11.41 -2.06
C VAL A 85 -7.02 -10.36 -1.13
N ILE A 86 -6.30 -10.09 -0.05
CA ILE A 86 -6.66 -9.06 0.94
C ILE A 86 -5.43 -8.24 1.31
N ASP A 87 -5.58 -6.96 1.41
CA ASP A 87 -4.50 -6.01 1.68
C ASP A 87 -4.56 -5.39 3.09
N ASP A 88 -5.72 -5.44 3.74
CA ASP A 88 -5.96 -4.99 5.11
C ASP A 88 -6.64 -6.08 5.95
N HIS A 89 -6.45 -6.04 7.26
CA HIS A 89 -7.15 -6.93 8.18
C HIS A 89 -8.54 -6.37 8.53
N PHE A 90 -9.52 -6.65 7.66
CA PHE A 90 -10.86 -6.06 7.73
C PHE A 90 -11.61 -6.37 9.04
N LEU A 91 -11.37 -7.52 9.66
CA LEU A 91 -11.99 -7.84 10.97
C LEU A 91 -11.46 -6.98 12.12
N ALA A 92 -10.32 -6.34 11.96
CA ALA A 92 -9.72 -5.44 12.94
C ALA A 92 -10.06 -3.96 12.71
N LEU A 93 -10.91 -3.65 11.73
CA LEU A 93 -11.39 -2.29 11.50
C LEU A 93 -12.23 -1.79 12.67
N SER A 94 -12.08 -0.50 12.99
CA SER A 94 -12.90 0.14 14.02
C SER A 94 -14.38 0.16 13.61
N PRO A 95 -15.29 -0.30 14.46
CA PRO A 95 -16.74 -0.25 14.19
C PRO A 95 -17.29 1.18 14.09
N ALA A 96 -16.52 2.19 14.46
CA ALA A 96 -16.90 3.60 14.30
C ALA A 96 -16.85 4.09 12.85
N SER A 97 -16.12 3.40 11.95
CA SER A 97 -16.07 3.72 10.53
C SER A 97 -17.14 2.96 9.74
N ASP A 98 -17.61 3.54 8.63
CA ASP A 98 -18.61 2.87 7.77
C ASP A 98 -18.07 1.56 7.18
N LEU A 99 -16.81 1.53 6.79
CA LEU A 99 -16.14 0.31 6.35
C LEU A 99 -16.04 -0.72 7.49
N GLY A 100 -15.76 -0.25 8.72
CA GLY A 100 -15.76 -1.12 9.89
C GLY A 100 -17.14 -1.71 10.18
N LYS A 101 -18.20 -0.89 10.14
CA LYS A 101 -19.59 -1.38 10.29
C LYS A 101 -19.92 -2.45 9.24
N TYR A 102 -19.54 -2.22 7.98
CA TYR A 102 -19.74 -3.17 6.89
C TYR A 102 -19.10 -4.53 7.19
N TYR A 103 -17.85 -4.56 7.64
CA TYR A 103 -17.13 -5.80 7.96
C TYR A 103 -17.45 -6.37 9.35
N GLN A 104 -18.17 -5.64 10.22
CA GLN A 104 -18.66 -6.14 11.51
C GLN A 104 -19.99 -6.91 11.37
N ASP A 105 -20.68 -6.85 10.24
CA ASP A 105 -21.83 -7.70 9.96
C ASP A 105 -21.49 -9.18 10.16
N SER A 106 -22.33 -9.93 10.87
CA SER A 106 -22.05 -11.31 11.27
C SER A 106 -21.89 -12.27 10.09
N THR A 107 -22.68 -12.07 9.03
CA THR A 107 -22.62 -12.87 7.79
C THR A 107 -21.32 -12.60 7.06
N LYS A 108 -20.94 -11.34 6.90
CA LYS A 108 -19.69 -10.94 6.23
C LYS A 108 -18.45 -11.40 6.99
N ARG A 109 -18.46 -11.28 8.33
CA ARG A 109 -17.37 -11.83 9.17
C ARG A 109 -17.20 -13.33 8.99
N THR A 110 -18.31 -14.05 9.01
CA THR A 110 -18.32 -15.50 8.80
C THR A 110 -17.80 -15.85 7.41
N THR A 111 -18.26 -15.16 6.38
CA THR A 111 -17.83 -15.34 4.99
C THR A 111 -16.35 -15.02 4.80
N TYR A 112 -15.84 -13.93 5.40
CA TYR A 112 -14.41 -13.63 5.42
C TYR A 112 -13.57 -14.80 5.96
N VAL A 113 -13.97 -15.36 7.12
CA VAL A 113 -13.26 -16.48 7.72
C VAL A 113 -13.36 -17.75 6.87
N LYS A 114 -14.51 -17.99 6.23
CA LYS A 114 -14.69 -19.10 5.28
C LYS A 114 -13.75 -18.97 4.08
N PHE A 115 -13.62 -17.78 3.48
CA PHE A 115 -12.65 -17.53 2.41
C PHE A 115 -11.23 -17.84 2.85
N LEU A 116 -10.80 -17.33 4.02
CA LEU A 116 -9.45 -17.59 4.55
C LEU A 116 -9.14 -19.09 4.68
N LYS A 117 -10.12 -19.89 5.10
CA LYS A 117 -9.93 -21.33 5.37
C LYS A 117 -10.03 -22.21 4.13
N ASN A 118 -10.81 -21.78 3.13
CA ASN A 118 -11.22 -22.66 2.04
C ASN A 118 -10.58 -22.38 0.68
N VAL A 119 -9.87 -21.26 0.50
CA VAL A 119 -9.07 -21.04 -0.72
C VAL A 119 -7.78 -21.88 -0.69
N HIS A 120 -7.20 -22.13 -1.86
CA HIS A 120 -5.88 -22.75 -1.94
C HIS A 120 -4.77 -21.82 -1.45
N ILE A 121 -4.89 -20.50 -1.74
CA ILE A 121 -3.88 -19.51 -1.39
C ILE A 121 -4.55 -18.25 -0.86
N VAL A 122 -4.10 -17.76 0.29
CA VAL A 122 -4.36 -16.37 0.74
C VAL A 122 -3.17 -15.51 0.41
N LYS A 123 -3.36 -14.44 -0.38
CA LYS A 123 -2.33 -13.45 -0.72
C LYS A 123 -2.56 -12.16 0.06
N VAL A 124 -1.54 -11.73 0.81
CA VAL A 124 -1.54 -10.48 1.57
C VAL A 124 -0.38 -9.56 1.18
N ALA A 125 -0.36 -8.34 1.70
CA ALA A 125 0.62 -7.32 1.34
C ALA A 125 1.72 -7.11 2.42
N SER A 126 1.63 -7.76 3.58
CA SER A 126 2.63 -7.62 4.65
C SER A 126 2.97 -8.94 5.32
N GLY A 127 4.23 -9.07 5.77
CA GLY A 127 4.72 -10.25 6.48
C GLY A 127 4.06 -10.42 7.84
N PHE A 128 3.84 -9.32 8.57
CA PHE A 128 3.12 -9.35 9.84
C PHE A 128 1.70 -9.91 9.68
N PHE A 129 0.98 -9.42 8.67
CA PHE A 129 -0.38 -9.91 8.40
C PHE A 129 -0.38 -11.39 7.99
N ALA A 130 0.58 -11.82 7.17
CA ALA A 130 0.72 -13.23 6.81
C ALA A 130 0.93 -14.12 8.04
N ASN A 131 1.77 -13.71 8.96
CA ASN A 131 2.01 -14.45 10.21
C ASN A 131 0.78 -14.45 11.11
N HIS A 132 0.09 -13.31 11.24
CA HIS A 132 -1.16 -13.21 11.99
C HIS A 132 -2.23 -14.18 11.45
N LEU A 133 -2.41 -14.25 10.12
CA LEU A 133 -3.36 -15.18 9.51
C LEU A 133 -3.00 -16.65 9.77
N LYS A 134 -1.74 -17.02 9.64
CA LYS A 134 -1.27 -18.38 9.93
C LYS A 134 -1.56 -18.78 11.37
N THR A 135 -1.32 -17.89 12.32
CA THR A 135 -1.48 -18.16 13.75
C THR A 135 -2.95 -18.29 14.17
N HIS A 136 -3.84 -17.44 13.61
CA HIS A 136 -5.21 -17.30 14.12
C HIS A 136 -6.28 -17.95 13.25
N PHE A 137 -6.01 -18.18 11.96
CA PHE A 137 -7.01 -18.67 11.00
C PHE A 137 -6.63 -19.99 10.33
N ASN A 138 -5.36 -20.37 10.41
CA ASN A 138 -4.82 -21.61 9.84
C ASN A 138 -5.22 -21.85 8.36
N PRO A 139 -4.97 -20.90 7.44
CA PRO A 139 -5.25 -21.08 6.01
C PRO A 139 -4.31 -22.11 5.38
N SER A 140 -4.72 -22.76 4.30
CA SER A 140 -3.95 -23.80 3.62
C SER A 140 -2.56 -23.31 3.18
N LYS A 141 -2.49 -22.12 2.58
CA LYS A 141 -1.25 -21.46 2.18
C LYS A 141 -1.40 -19.95 2.28
N VAL A 142 -0.41 -19.27 2.84
CA VAL A 142 -0.32 -17.81 2.83
C VAL A 142 0.94 -17.38 2.12
N VAL A 143 0.80 -16.50 1.12
CA VAL A 143 1.90 -15.81 0.47
C VAL A 143 1.81 -14.31 0.73
N TYR A 144 2.96 -13.63 0.82
CA TYR A 144 2.94 -12.18 0.96
C TYR A 144 3.97 -11.53 0.03
N PHE A 145 3.54 -10.50 -0.63
CA PHE A 145 4.37 -9.52 -1.32
C PHE A 145 3.58 -8.23 -1.49
N PRO A 146 4.26 -7.06 -1.41
CA PRO A 146 3.61 -5.76 -1.54
C PRO A 146 3.12 -5.51 -2.99
N GLY A 147 2.34 -4.45 -3.15
CA GLY A 147 1.93 -3.98 -4.47
C GLY A 147 3.08 -3.36 -5.27
N SER A 148 2.88 -3.21 -6.57
CA SER A 148 3.86 -2.69 -7.51
C SER A 148 3.91 -1.15 -7.57
N VAL A 149 4.98 -0.65 -8.17
CA VAL A 149 5.12 0.72 -8.67
C VAL A 149 5.50 0.65 -10.14
N ASP A 150 4.74 1.33 -10.97
CA ASP A 150 5.09 1.55 -12.37
C ASP A 150 6.05 2.75 -12.48
N PHE A 151 7.35 2.47 -12.52
CA PHE A 151 8.37 3.50 -12.64
C PHE A 151 8.36 4.22 -14.00
N SER A 152 7.71 3.67 -15.02
CA SER A 152 7.61 4.32 -16.34
C SER A 152 6.80 5.62 -16.29
N ILE A 153 5.90 5.75 -15.32
CA ILE A 153 5.10 6.97 -15.15
C ILE A 153 5.91 8.21 -14.81
N PHE A 154 7.15 8.03 -14.34
CA PHE A 154 8.07 9.13 -14.01
C PHE A 154 8.97 9.54 -15.18
N SER A 155 8.96 8.78 -16.29
CA SER A 155 9.78 9.08 -17.45
C SER A 155 9.42 10.44 -18.04
N GLY A 156 10.43 11.26 -18.28
CA GLY A 156 10.26 12.63 -18.80
C GLY A 156 9.69 13.65 -17.79
N LEU A 157 9.46 13.24 -16.53
CA LEU A 157 9.04 14.18 -15.51
C LEU A 157 10.25 14.82 -14.82
N GLU A 158 10.23 16.16 -14.73
CA GLU A 158 11.20 16.91 -13.95
C GLU A 158 10.64 17.19 -12.55
N LYS A 159 11.52 17.18 -11.54
CA LYS A 159 11.17 17.68 -10.21
C LYS A 159 11.14 19.21 -10.27
N LYS A 160 9.99 19.81 -9.97
CA LYS A 160 9.85 21.26 -9.94
C LYS A 160 10.83 21.88 -8.94
N LYS A 161 11.57 22.90 -9.39
CA LYS A 161 12.52 23.67 -8.56
C LYS A 161 11.89 24.94 -7.97
N GLU A 162 10.69 24.87 -7.43
CA GLU A 162 10.10 26.02 -6.73
C GLU A 162 10.69 26.11 -5.31
N ASN A 163 11.23 27.24 -4.93
CA ASN A 163 11.82 27.53 -3.61
C ASN A 163 13.10 26.73 -3.25
N ALA A 164 14.21 27.00 -3.96
CA ALA A 164 15.51 26.39 -3.66
C ALA A 164 16.01 26.62 -2.21
N ASP A 165 15.45 27.62 -1.52
CA ASP A 165 15.92 28.11 -0.21
C ASP A 165 15.14 27.51 0.99
N LYS A 166 14.08 26.70 0.75
CA LYS A 166 13.27 26.14 1.83
C LYS A 166 13.30 24.62 1.81
N ILE A 167 13.42 24.01 2.99
CA ILE A 167 13.23 22.57 3.18
C ILE A 167 11.73 22.28 3.21
N VAL A 168 11.27 21.39 2.32
CA VAL A 168 9.86 21.00 2.22
C VAL A 168 9.63 19.69 2.95
N ILE A 169 8.79 19.73 3.98
CA ILE A 169 8.35 18.55 4.75
C ILE A 169 6.94 18.21 4.30
N GLY A 170 6.73 17.01 3.78
CA GLY A 170 5.46 16.60 3.20
C GLY A 170 4.79 15.43 3.92
N TYR A 171 3.47 15.43 3.89
CA TYR A 171 2.63 14.30 4.28
C TYR A 171 1.50 14.13 3.26
N GLU A 172 1.23 12.88 2.89
CA GLU A 172 0.03 12.55 2.11
C GLU A 172 -0.88 11.61 2.89
N GLY A 173 -2.18 11.79 2.75
CA GLY A 173 -3.18 10.87 3.30
C GLY A 173 -4.38 11.55 3.95
N GLY A 174 -5.32 10.71 4.33
CA GLY A 174 -6.55 11.11 5.01
C GLY A 174 -6.32 11.58 6.46
N LYS A 175 -7.41 11.98 7.09
CA LYS A 175 -7.43 12.43 8.48
C LYS A 175 -7.03 11.27 9.42
N LYS A 176 -5.89 11.41 10.11
CA LYS A 176 -5.36 10.43 11.09
C LYS A 176 -5.06 11.14 12.41
N GLN A 177 -6.08 11.52 13.13
CA GLN A 177 -5.96 12.39 14.28
C GLN A 177 -5.00 11.84 15.37
N VAL A 178 -5.16 10.59 15.77
CA VAL A 178 -4.35 9.97 16.83
C VAL A 178 -2.89 9.81 16.43
N ALA A 179 -2.62 9.26 15.25
CA ALA A 179 -1.25 9.06 14.77
C ALA A 179 -0.51 10.39 14.55
N PHE A 180 -1.25 11.47 14.26
CA PHE A 180 -0.68 12.76 13.92
C PHE A 180 -0.44 13.69 15.13
N GLU A 181 -1.05 13.43 16.27
CA GLU A 181 -0.89 14.30 17.45
C GLU A 181 0.59 14.54 17.84
N PRO A 182 1.44 13.50 18.01
CA PRO A 182 2.86 13.73 18.31
C PRO A 182 3.61 14.40 17.16
N VAL A 183 3.22 14.13 15.92
CA VAL A 183 3.83 14.72 14.72
C VAL A 183 3.53 16.20 14.64
N SER A 184 2.27 16.61 14.88
CA SER A 184 1.86 18.02 14.88
C SER A 184 2.63 18.83 15.94
N LYS A 185 2.74 18.30 17.16
CA LYS A 185 3.52 18.94 18.22
C LYS A 185 5.01 19.08 17.85
N ALA A 186 5.57 18.07 17.21
CA ALA A 186 6.95 18.11 16.70
C ALA A 186 7.11 19.14 15.57
N LEU A 187 6.16 19.20 14.62
CA LEU A 187 6.15 20.18 13.52
C LEU A 187 6.05 21.62 14.07
N LEU A 188 5.25 21.88 15.09
CA LEU A 188 5.21 23.20 15.74
C LEU A 188 6.56 23.59 16.35
N ARG A 189 7.32 22.63 16.90
CA ARG A 189 8.69 22.90 17.39
C ARG A 189 9.65 23.18 16.23
N VAL A 190 9.52 22.47 15.10
CA VAL A 190 10.30 22.68 13.89
C VAL A 190 10.00 24.07 13.30
N ILE A 191 8.72 24.47 13.22
CA ILE A 191 8.32 25.82 12.79
C ILE A 191 8.98 26.88 13.68
N ARG A 192 8.94 26.69 15.00
CA ARG A 192 9.56 27.66 15.96
C ARG A 192 11.07 27.77 15.77
N LYS A 193 11.77 26.64 15.47
CA LYS A 193 13.23 26.64 15.31
C LYS A 193 13.68 27.21 13.98
N TYR A 194 12.97 26.91 12.88
CA TYR A 194 13.47 27.19 11.53
C TYR A 194 12.72 28.31 10.80
N GLY A 195 11.53 28.71 11.29
CA GLY A 195 10.75 29.82 10.72
C GLY A 195 10.51 29.65 9.23
N ASP A 196 10.90 30.67 8.45
CA ASP A 196 10.67 30.71 7.00
C ASP A 196 11.61 29.84 6.17
N LYS A 197 12.58 29.16 6.80
CA LYS A 197 13.48 28.21 6.13
C LYS A 197 12.81 26.88 5.82
N ILE A 198 11.60 26.64 6.31
CA ILE A 198 10.83 25.42 6.06
C ILE A 198 9.49 25.72 5.42
N ARG A 199 8.97 24.71 4.71
CA ARG A 199 7.61 24.63 4.20
C ARG A 199 7.03 23.27 4.55
N ILE A 200 5.79 23.22 4.97
CA ILE A 200 5.09 22.00 5.32
C ILE A 200 3.91 21.84 4.36
N GLU A 201 3.84 20.70 3.68
CA GLU A 201 2.82 20.42 2.67
C GLU A 201 2.01 19.18 3.02
N PHE A 202 0.69 19.31 2.97
CA PHE A 202 -0.24 18.22 3.14
C PHE A 202 -0.96 17.93 1.82
N PHE A 203 -0.80 16.74 1.28
CA PHE A 203 -1.66 16.22 0.22
C PHE A 203 -2.80 15.44 0.88
N GLY A 204 -3.94 16.11 1.06
CA GLY A 204 -5.07 15.65 1.85
C GLY A 204 -5.37 16.57 3.04
N ASN A 205 -5.60 15.99 4.20
CA ASN A 205 -6.00 16.77 5.39
C ASN A 205 -4.79 17.23 6.20
N ALA A 206 -4.77 18.51 6.55
CA ALA A 206 -3.86 19.07 7.55
C ALA A 206 -4.52 19.01 8.94
N PRO A 207 -3.73 18.74 10.02
CA PRO A 207 -4.20 18.87 11.41
C PRO A 207 -4.66 20.29 11.72
N GLU A 208 -5.73 20.42 12.52
CA GLU A 208 -6.32 21.72 12.82
C GLU A 208 -5.33 22.69 13.47
N GLU A 209 -4.49 22.18 14.40
CA GLU A 209 -3.49 22.97 15.11
C GLU A 209 -2.37 23.53 14.22
N LEU A 210 -2.24 23.03 12.99
CA LEU A 210 -1.28 23.51 12.01
C LEU A 210 -1.90 24.46 10.97
N LYS A 211 -3.21 24.46 10.85
CA LYS A 211 -3.90 25.36 9.89
C LYS A 211 -3.65 26.83 10.25
N GLY A 212 -3.56 27.67 9.24
CA GLY A 212 -3.31 29.11 9.40
C GLY A 212 -1.86 29.49 9.73
N LYS A 213 -0.93 28.53 9.86
CA LYS A 213 0.49 28.85 9.98
C LYS A 213 1.06 29.23 8.60
N PRO A 214 1.87 30.31 8.48
CA PRO A 214 2.42 30.76 7.19
C PRO A 214 3.25 29.71 6.44
N GLN A 215 3.84 28.76 7.17
CA GLN A 215 4.66 27.68 6.63
C GLN A 215 3.82 26.48 6.14
N VAL A 216 2.52 26.42 6.42
CA VAL A 216 1.69 25.23 6.21
C VAL A 216 0.76 25.42 5.00
N PHE A 217 0.86 24.49 4.08
CA PHE A 217 0.06 24.44 2.86
C PHE A 217 -0.65 23.08 2.77
N PHE A 218 -1.85 23.05 2.23
CA PHE A 218 -2.57 21.81 2.02
C PHE A 218 -3.36 21.82 0.71
N ASP A 219 -3.47 20.64 0.11
CA ASP A 219 -4.16 20.41 -1.15
C ASP A 219 -5.02 19.15 -1.03
N GLN A 220 -6.35 19.33 -1.11
CA GLN A 220 -7.34 18.26 -0.91
C GLN A 220 -7.83 17.67 -2.24
N ARG A 221 -7.04 17.69 -3.30
CA ARG A 221 -7.44 17.08 -4.57
C ARG A 221 -7.75 15.59 -4.40
N ASN A 222 -8.90 15.18 -4.90
CA ASN A 222 -9.22 13.78 -5.14
C ASN A 222 -8.78 13.42 -6.57
N GLU A 223 -7.80 12.56 -6.70
CA GLU A 223 -7.22 12.20 -7.99
C GLU A 223 -6.93 10.70 -8.08
N GLU A 224 -6.84 10.19 -9.30
CA GLU A 224 -6.42 8.82 -9.53
C GLU A 224 -4.99 8.57 -9.02
N TYR A 225 -4.71 7.33 -8.61
CA TYR A 225 -3.42 6.92 -8.05
C TYR A 225 -2.22 7.27 -8.95
N LYS A 226 -2.36 7.11 -10.28
CA LYS A 226 -1.30 7.47 -11.24
C LYS A 226 -1.01 8.97 -11.23
N SER A 227 -2.04 9.81 -11.22
CA SER A 227 -1.92 11.28 -11.15
C SER A 227 -1.31 11.71 -9.82
N PHE A 228 -1.77 11.10 -8.74
CA PHE A 228 -1.21 11.30 -7.40
C PHE A 228 0.29 11.00 -7.36
N LEU A 229 0.75 9.85 -7.87
CA LEU A 229 2.18 9.52 -7.89
C LEU A 229 3.01 10.48 -8.74
N LYS A 230 2.49 10.94 -9.89
CA LYS A 230 3.17 11.97 -10.69
C LYS A 230 3.33 13.27 -9.91
N ARG A 231 2.26 13.72 -9.25
CA ARG A 231 2.28 14.92 -8.42
C ARG A 231 3.26 14.77 -7.25
N LEU A 232 3.25 13.63 -6.58
CA LEU A 232 4.17 13.31 -5.49
C LEU A 232 5.64 13.32 -5.98
N TYR A 233 5.91 12.76 -7.15
CA TYR A 233 7.25 12.79 -7.77
C TYR A 233 7.68 14.20 -8.10
N GLN A 234 6.79 15.05 -8.64
CA GLN A 234 7.06 16.42 -9.00
C GLN A 234 7.10 17.35 -7.78
N SER A 235 6.49 16.96 -6.66
CA SER A 235 6.65 17.69 -5.42
C SER A 235 8.11 17.65 -4.98
N LYS A 236 8.59 18.72 -4.40
CA LYS A 236 9.96 18.84 -3.90
C LYS A 236 10.03 18.50 -2.42
N TRP A 237 9.38 17.45 -2.00
CA TRP A 237 9.51 17.06 -0.60
C TRP A 237 10.93 16.59 -0.32
N ASP A 238 11.62 17.34 0.54
CA ASP A 238 12.92 16.97 1.08
C ASP A 238 12.79 15.91 2.16
N ILE A 239 11.60 15.85 2.81
CA ILE A 239 11.30 14.91 3.89
C ILE A 239 9.84 14.48 3.77
N GLY A 240 9.57 13.19 3.75
CA GLY A 240 8.23 12.62 3.80
C GLY A 240 7.90 12.08 5.19
N LEU A 241 6.71 12.36 5.71
CA LEU A 241 6.27 11.86 7.01
C LEU A 241 5.30 10.68 6.84
N ALA A 242 5.50 9.62 7.59
CA ALA A 242 4.66 8.42 7.55
C ALA A 242 4.26 7.94 8.95
N PRO A 243 3.46 8.74 9.69
CA PRO A 243 2.94 8.31 10.98
C PRO A 243 1.92 7.18 10.82
N LEU A 244 1.99 6.22 11.73
CA LEU A 244 1.06 5.11 11.81
C LEU A 244 0.71 4.84 13.27
N GLU A 245 -0.57 4.72 13.55
CA GLU A 245 -1.09 4.38 14.85
C GLU A 245 -0.76 2.93 15.21
N ARG A 246 -0.63 2.63 16.49
CA ARG A 246 -0.46 1.26 16.99
C ARG A 246 -1.82 0.60 17.17
N SER A 247 -2.14 -0.33 16.30
CA SER A 247 -3.27 -1.25 16.43
C SER A 247 -3.06 -2.44 15.53
N LEU A 248 -3.74 -3.54 15.79
CA LEU A 248 -3.66 -4.74 14.96
C LEU A 248 -3.95 -4.43 13.48
N MET A 249 -4.96 -3.60 13.21
CA MET A 249 -5.31 -3.17 11.86
C MET A 249 -4.15 -2.44 11.18
N HIS A 250 -3.48 -1.53 11.90
CA HIS A 250 -2.35 -0.78 11.35
C HIS A 250 -1.08 -1.61 11.21
N ASP A 251 -0.84 -2.54 12.12
CA ASP A 251 0.29 -3.46 12.06
C ASP A 251 0.18 -4.45 10.89
N CYS A 252 -1.05 -4.78 10.47
CA CYS A 252 -1.32 -5.61 9.30
C CYS A 252 -1.21 -4.87 7.95
N LYS A 253 -1.09 -3.54 7.93
CA LYS A 253 -1.05 -2.75 6.69
C LYS A 253 0.14 -3.05 5.80
N SER A 254 -0.01 -2.70 4.53
CA SER A 254 1.11 -2.68 3.59
C SER A 254 1.99 -1.44 3.77
N ASN A 255 3.19 -1.50 3.19
CA ASN A 255 4.22 -0.46 3.23
C ASN A 255 4.02 0.70 2.23
N ASN A 256 2.79 1.05 1.89
CA ASN A 256 2.48 1.97 0.79
C ASN A 256 3.32 3.25 0.84
N LYS A 257 3.38 3.97 1.97
CA LYS A 257 4.16 5.22 2.06
C LYS A 257 5.66 5.03 1.85
N PHE A 258 6.23 3.92 2.36
CA PHE A 258 7.63 3.62 2.07
C PHE A 258 7.84 3.44 0.56
N ARG A 259 7.01 2.64 -0.09
CA ARG A 259 7.10 2.35 -1.51
C ARG A 259 6.93 3.61 -2.37
N GLU A 260 5.94 4.46 -2.05
CA GLU A 260 5.63 5.69 -2.77
C GLU A 260 6.72 6.76 -2.59
N TYR A 261 7.16 7.00 -1.34
CA TYR A 261 8.23 7.96 -1.07
C TYR A 261 9.56 7.51 -1.69
N ALA A 262 9.90 6.23 -1.54
CA ALA A 262 11.10 5.66 -2.12
C ALA A 262 11.11 5.77 -3.66
N ALA A 263 10.00 5.44 -4.32
CA ALA A 263 9.86 5.58 -5.77
C ALA A 263 9.98 7.03 -6.24
N CYS A 264 9.54 7.97 -5.42
CA CYS A 264 9.62 9.42 -5.69
C CYS A 264 10.92 10.07 -5.19
N ARG A 265 11.90 9.30 -4.71
CA ARG A 265 13.16 9.83 -4.13
C ARG A 265 12.92 10.81 -2.99
N ILE A 266 11.97 10.52 -2.13
CA ILE A 266 11.65 11.31 -0.94
C ILE A 266 12.19 10.55 0.28
N PRO A 267 13.17 11.09 1.02
CA PRO A 267 13.62 10.51 2.27
C PRO A 267 12.48 10.53 3.29
N GLY A 268 12.12 9.35 3.82
CA GLY A 268 10.97 9.25 4.72
C GLY A 268 11.35 9.07 6.18
N ILE A 269 10.51 9.64 7.06
CA ILE A 269 10.48 9.35 8.50
C ILE A 269 9.22 8.54 8.78
N TYR A 270 9.39 7.36 9.35
CA TYR A 270 8.33 6.37 9.52
C TYR A 270 8.15 5.99 10.99
N SER A 271 6.91 5.78 11.42
CA SER A 271 6.66 5.12 12.72
C SER A 271 7.36 3.76 12.75
N SER A 272 7.98 3.42 13.88
CA SER A 272 8.55 2.09 14.09
C SER A 272 7.44 1.05 14.30
N SER A 273 6.81 0.63 13.20
CA SER A 273 5.71 -0.32 13.12
C SER A 273 6.02 -1.43 12.10
N PRO A 274 5.38 -2.60 12.19
CA PRO A 274 5.66 -3.73 11.30
C PRO A 274 5.68 -3.39 9.80
N PRO A 275 4.72 -2.62 9.23
CA PRO A 275 4.74 -2.27 7.81
C PRO A 275 6.01 -1.58 7.33
N TYR A 276 6.70 -0.87 8.23
CA TYR A 276 7.91 -0.14 7.88
C TYR A 276 9.19 -0.83 8.35
N ARG A 277 9.19 -1.50 9.50
CA ARG A 277 10.40 -2.18 10.03
C ARG A 277 10.97 -3.23 9.09
N ASP A 278 10.14 -3.91 8.32
CA ASP A 278 10.58 -4.91 7.34
C ASP A 278 11.32 -4.27 6.15
N TRP A 279 11.07 -2.99 5.88
CA TRP A 279 11.53 -2.31 4.67
C TRP A 279 12.52 -1.18 4.91
N VAL A 280 12.42 -0.51 6.05
CA VAL A 280 13.27 0.64 6.39
C VAL A 280 14.48 0.18 7.18
N LYS A 281 15.67 0.37 6.62
CA LYS A 281 16.92 0.29 7.36
C LYS A 281 17.29 1.71 7.81
N ASN A 282 17.34 1.91 9.13
CA ASN A 282 17.52 3.23 9.73
C ASN A 282 18.78 3.92 9.23
N LYS A 283 18.71 5.20 8.86
CA LYS A 283 19.78 6.03 8.28
C LYS A 283 20.35 5.52 6.93
N GLU A 284 19.71 4.50 6.35
CA GLU A 284 20.10 4.00 5.02
C GLU A 284 18.99 4.15 4.00
N THR A 285 17.75 3.75 4.35
CA THR A 285 16.59 3.83 3.44
C THR A 285 15.43 4.62 4.03
N GLY A 286 15.62 5.21 5.22
CA GLY A 286 14.66 6.04 5.94
C GLY A 286 15.07 6.20 7.38
N LEU A 287 14.26 6.93 8.15
CA LEU A 287 14.37 6.97 9.60
C LEU A 287 13.17 6.28 10.25
N LEU A 288 13.42 5.40 11.20
CA LEU A 288 12.40 4.79 12.05
C LEU A 288 12.37 5.52 13.39
N VAL A 289 11.19 5.99 13.79
CA VAL A 289 11.02 6.74 15.04
C VAL A 289 10.00 6.09 15.97
N SER A 290 10.22 6.26 17.27
CA SER A 290 9.19 6.02 18.26
C SER A 290 8.04 7.03 18.06
N GLY A 291 6.81 6.68 18.44
CA GLY A 291 5.64 7.56 18.30
C GLY A 291 5.64 8.78 19.25
N THR A 292 6.79 9.23 19.76
CA THR A 292 6.92 10.36 20.67
C THR A 292 7.17 11.68 19.94
N VAL A 293 6.80 12.80 20.54
CA VAL A 293 7.08 14.14 20.02
C VAL A 293 8.58 14.35 19.79
N ASP A 294 9.42 13.93 20.73
CA ASP A 294 10.88 14.08 20.64
C ASP A 294 11.48 13.21 19.56
N GLY A 295 10.97 11.98 19.36
CA GLY A 295 11.41 11.10 18.28
C GLY A 295 11.15 11.72 16.90
N TRP A 296 9.94 12.23 16.67
CA TRP A 296 9.61 12.92 15.41
C TRP A 296 10.40 14.21 15.22
N TYR A 297 10.51 15.02 16.27
CA TYR A 297 11.27 16.27 16.22
C TYR A 297 12.75 16.03 15.89
N SER A 298 13.41 15.13 16.61
CA SER A 298 14.83 14.84 16.39
C SER A 298 15.11 14.29 15.00
N ALA A 299 14.26 13.42 14.48
CA ALA A 299 14.40 12.88 13.12
C ALA A 299 14.20 13.97 12.04
N MET A 300 13.22 14.87 12.23
CA MET A 300 13.05 16.01 11.31
C MET A 300 14.26 16.94 11.35
N VAL A 301 14.75 17.28 12.54
CA VAL A 301 15.96 18.11 12.70
C VAL A 301 17.17 17.46 12.03
N GLU A 302 17.37 16.16 12.25
CA GLU A 302 18.47 15.42 11.63
C GLU A 302 18.44 15.50 10.11
N LEU A 303 17.26 15.29 9.49
CA LEU A 303 17.14 15.40 8.04
C LEU A 303 17.16 16.85 7.53
N ILE A 304 16.72 17.84 8.30
CA ILE A 304 16.84 19.26 7.92
C ILE A 304 18.30 19.67 7.87
N GLU A 305 19.08 19.29 8.88
CA GLU A 305 20.47 19.74 9.07
C GLU A 305 21.50 18.92 8.27
N GLN A 306 21.13 17.71 7.77
CA GLN A 306 22.05 16.81 7.07
C GLN A 306 21.60 16.53 5.62
N PRO A 307 21.91 17.41 4.65
CA PRO A 307 21.54 17.21 3.25
C PRO A 307 22.15 15.95 2.62
N GLU A 308 23.37 15.56 3.02
CA GLU A 308 24.05 14.36 2.55
C GLU A 308 23.29 13.09 3.00
N LEU A 309 22.76 13.09 4.23
CA LEU A 309 21.94 11.99 4.73
C LEU A 309 20.63 11.88 3.95
N ARG A 310 19.97 13.03 3.64
CA ARG A 310 18.77 13.02 2.80
C ARG A 310 19.05 12.40 1.42
N GLN A 311 20.14 12.81 0.77
CA GLN A 311 20.53 12.30 -0.55
C GLN A 311 20.85 10.81 -0.51
N LYS A 312 21.60 10.36 0.50
CA LYS A 312 21.92 8.94 0.72
C LYS A 312 20.65 8.10 0.88
N ILE A 313 19.74 8.53 1.77
CA ILE A 313 18.49 7.84 2.04
C ILE A 313 17.64 7.77 0.77
N ALA A 314 17.44 8.89 0.07
CA ALA A 314 16.64 8.96 -1.15
C ALA A 314 17.15 7.99 -2.23
N LYS A 315 18.47 7.97 -2.49
CA LYS A 315 19.10 7.08 -3.46
C LYS A 315 18.95 5.60 -3.09
N ASN A 316 19.22 5.26 -1.83
CA ASN A 316 19.15 3.88 -1.37
C ASN A 316 17.69 3.36 -1.31
N ALA A 317 16.75 4.20 -0.88
CA ALA A 317 15.34 3.86 -0.86
C ALA A 317 14.79 3.64 -2.28
N GLU A 318 15.13 4.51 -3.25
CA GLU A 318 14.73 4.32 -4.65
C GLU A 318 15.27 3.01 -5.22
N ARG A 319 16.57 2.72 -5.01
CA ARG A 319 17.17 1.46 -5.44
C ARG A 319 16.40 0.27 -4.86
N LYS A 320 16.17 0.27 -3.54
CA LYS A 320 15.39 -0.79 -2.87
C LYS A 320 13.96 -0.90 -3.42
N ALA A 321 13.33 0.23 -3.74
CA ALA A 321 11.99 0.23 -4.33
C ALA A 321 11.99 -0.38 -5.75
N ARG A 322 12.96 -0.08 -6.59
CA ARG A 322 13.11 -0.70 -7.92
C ARG A 322 13.35 -2.20 -7.84
N GLU A 323 14.24 -2.63 -6.97
CA GLU A 323 14.58 -4.04 -6.77
C GLU A 323 13.43 -4.88 -6.21
N ASN A 324 12.47 -4.26 -5.51
CA ASN A 324 11.43 -5.01 -4.79
C ASN A 324 10.00 -4.73 -5.23
N PHE A 325 9.72 -3.58 -5.84
CA PHE A 325 8.34 -3.15 -6.14
C PHE A 325 8.12 -2.79 -7.60
N ALA A 326 9.10 -2.87 -8.48
CA ALA A 326 8.88 -2.68 -9.91
C ALA A 326 7.82 -3.68 -10.43
N VAL A 327 7.08 -3.29 -11.46
CA VAL A 327 5.94 -4.08 -11.98
C VAL A 327 6.39 -5.48 -12.39
N ASP A 328 7.52 -5.59 -13.07
CA ASP A 328 8.12 -6.87 -13.52
C ASP A 328 8.50 -7.77 -12.33
N VAL A 329 9.09 -7.21 -11.27
CA VAL A 329 9.43 -7.94 -10.04
C VAL A 329 8.17 -8.46 -9.34
N CYS A 330 7.12 -7.65 -9.26
CA CYS A 330 5.85 -8.07 -8.67
C CYS A 330 5.13 -9.10 -9.56
N ALA A 331 5.20 -8.95 -10.88
CA ALA A 331 4.67 -9.90 -11.85
C ALA A 331 5.34 -11.28 -11.73
N GLU A 332 6.66 -11.31 -11.56
CA GLU A 332 7.39 -12.56 -11.34
C GLU A 332 7.00 -13.26 -10.04
N ARG A 333 6.68 -12.51 -8.98
CA ARG A 333 6.12 -13.08 -7.73
C ARG A 333 4.74 -13.68 -7.95
N TRP A 334 3.87 -13.03 -8.74
CA TRP A 334 2.59 -13.60 -9.14
C TRP A 334 2.78 -14.91 -9.91
N ARG A 335 3.69 -14.91 -10.89
CA ARG A 335 3.99 -16.09 -11.69
C ARG A 335 4.48 -17.26 -10.83
N THR A 336 5.49 -17.01 -9.98
CA THR A 336 6.17 -18.08 -9.24
C THR A 336 5.44 -18.54 -7.98
N GLN A 337 4.85 -17.61 -7.22
CA GLN A 337 4.25 -17.93 -5.92
C GLN A 337 2.76 -18.24 -5.99
N ILE A 338 2.07 -17.87 -7.08
CA ILE A 338 0.64 -18.08 -7.26
C ILE A 338 0.35 -18.96 -8.47
N PHE A 339 0.83 -18.63 -9.65
CA PHE A 339 0.45 -19.39 -10.85
C PHE A 339 1.12 -20.76 -10.91
N MET A 340 2.39 -20.86 -10.55
CA MET A 340 3.19 -22.10 -10.61
C MET A 340 3.21 -22.92 -9.32
N SER A 341 2.57 -22.42 -8.27
CA SER A 341 2.62 -23.03 -6.94
C SER A 341 1.55 -24.08 -6.70
#